data_77626c5f70df58392e478b92feebcfcf
#
_entry.id   77626c5f70df58392e478b92feebcfcf
#
_cell.length_a   1.000
_cell.length_b   1.000
_cell.length_c   1.000
_cell.angle_alpha   90.00
_cell.angle_beta   90.00
_cell.angle_gamma   90.00
#
_symmetry.space_group_name_H-M   'P 1'
#
loop_
_entity.id
_entity.type
_entity.pdbx_description
1 polymer ?
#
loop_
_entity_poly.entity_id
_entity_poly.type
_entity_poly.pdbx_seq_one_letter_code
_entity_poly.pdbx_strand_id
1 'polypeptide(L)'
;MLSRFVVPTIVLAASMFSLPARAQNTPPTPFPAPDPGALPVDQSQEKHIDGWYRDVPVPPKDQKAAPAPRHDLSGIWEPAAGWRDGVQFLGAKEYPSDGKHILPFTPLGEKAFKANKPGFGTTEVPIALNNDPFDICDPIGFPRIELFNLRAIQILQTEKQVLIFYQNDRTFRSIWKDGRQFPSQDISEPRWYGYSIGKWEDDTTFVVQTAGLDARTWIDNVGRPHSGDLRVEERFHRVSHDILELTLTIIDPTMYTKPWNALSKFPLRLQPADFDLREMLCSPSEQAEFDKQVSRPAIADSKKK
;
A
#
# COMPACT_ATOMS: atom_id res chain seq x y z
N MET A 1 72.25 31.27 39.47
CA MET A 1 70.99 31.98 39.70
C MET A 1 69.90 31.17 39.03
N LEU A 2 69.21 30.37 39.82
CA LEU A 2 68.14 29.49 39.36
C LEU A 2 66.82 30.19 39.67
N SER A 3 66.05 30.59 38.58
CA SER A 3 64.74 31.15 38.72
C SER A 3 63.73 30.01 38.72
N ARG A 4 62.99 29.86 39.80
CA ARG A 4 61.84 28.90 39.89
C ARG A 4 60.62 29.57 39.37
N PHE A 5 60.04 28.99 38.26
CA PHE A 5 58.71 29.32 37.82
C PHE A 5 57.69 28.49 38.61
N VAL A 6 56.81 29.15 39.32
CA VAL A 6 55.64 28.55 39.98
C VAL A 6 54.49 28.62 39.00
N VAL A 7 53.97 27.47 38.61
CA VAL A 7 52.76 27.35 37.78
C VAL A 7 51.55 27.19 38.73
N PRO A 8 50.54 28.04 38.68
CA PRO A 8 49.36 27.86 39.50
C PRO A 8 48.45 26.76 38.84
N THR A 9 48.19 25.73 39.61
CA THR A 9 47.24 24.70 39.27
C THR A 9 45.81 25.25 39.46
N ILE A 10 45.11 25.48 38.37
CA ILE A 10 43.70 25.82 38.41
C ILE A 10 42.90 24.50 38.54
N VAL A 11 42.32 24.29 39.71
CA VAL A 11 41.36 23.19 39.92
C VAL A 11 39.99 23.65 39.42
N LEU A 12 39.59 23.12 38.29
CA LEU A 12 38.24 23.31 37.76
C LEU A 12 37.30 22.32 38.48
N ALA A 13 36.50 22.83 39.40
CA ALA A 13 35.41 22.04 40.01
C ALA A 13 34.28 21.89 39.01
N ALA A 14 34.15 20.73 38.37
CA ALA A 14 33.01 20.36 37.57
C ALA A 14 31.85 19.99 38.51
N SER A 15 30.94 20.92 38.72
CA SER A 15 29.66 20.65 39.37
C SER A 15 28.77 19.85 38.40
N MET A 16 28.71 18.54 38.58
CA MET A 16 27.72 17.70 37.91
C MET A 16 26.33 18.01 38.46
N PHE A 17 25.54 18.76 37.72
CA PHE A 17 24.12 18.85 37.94
C PHE A 17 23.50 17.53 37.44
N SER A 18 23.29 16.59 38.35
CA SER A 18 22.43 15.43 38.12
C SER A 18 20.99 15.91 38.19
N LEU A 19 20.38 16.20 37.02
CA LEU A 19 18.96 16.32 36.93
C LEU A 19 18.36 14.91 37.14
N PRO A 20 17.42 14.72 38.08
CA PRO A 20 16.73 13.46 38.20
C PRO A 20 15.89 13.28 36.93
N ALA A 21 16.23 12.31 36.10
CA ALA A 21 15.34 11.80 35.05
C ALA A 21 14.12 11.20 35.75
N ARG A 22 13.10 12.00 36.00
CA ARG A 22 11.77 11.51 36.30
C ARG A 22 11.22 10.91 35.03
N ALA A 23 11.45 9.61 34.84
CA ALA A 23 10.63 8.85 33.92
C ALA A 23 9.18 9.00 34.40
N GLN A 24 8.38 9.75 33.65
CA GLN A 24 6.94 9.79 33.86
C GLN A 24 6.38 8.45 33.42
N ASN A 25 6.45 7.44 34.27
CA ASN A 25 5.64 6.24 34.17
C ASN A 25 4.21 6.57 34.61
N THR A 26 3.57 7.52 33.96
CA THR A 26 2.12 7.57 33.94
C THR A 26 1.69 6.53 32.91
N PRO A 27 0.96 5.47 33.32
CA PRO A 27 0.35 4.59 32.35
C PRO A 27 -0.52 5.45 31.41
N PRO A 28 -0.55 5.16 30.10
CA PRO A 28 -1.42 5.89 29.20
C PRO A 28 -2.82 5.86 29.78
N THR A 29 -3.44 7.02 29.89
CA THR A 29 -4.84 7.13 30.32
C THR A 29 -5.64 6.17 29.43
N PRO A 30 -6.41 5.23 29.96
CA PRO A 30 -7.25 4.38 29.14
C PRO A 30 -8.10 5.29 28.27
N PHE A 31 -8.22 4.99 26.99
CA PHE A 31 -9.19 5.68 26.14
C PHE A 31 -10.52 5.68 26.89
N PRO A 32 -11.21 6.81 26.99
CA PRO A 32 -12.53 6.83 27.61
C PRO A 32 -13.37 5.75 26.92
N ALA A 33 -14.01 4.90 27.72
CA ALA A 33 -14.94 3.92 27.18
C ALA A 33 -15.92 4.65 26.24
N PRO A 34 -16.30 4.04 25.11
CA PRO A 34 -17.30 4.65 24.23
C PRO A 34 -18.50 5.04 25.05
N ASP A 35 -18.95 6.28 24.92
CA ASP A 35 -20.14 6.78 25.60
C ASP A 35 -21.30 5.81 25.29
N PRO A 36 -21.88 5.09 26.29
CA PRO A 36 -23.00 4.21 26.02
C PRO A 36 -24.26 4.94 25.56
N GLY A 37 -24.25 6.28 25.62
CA GLY A 37 -25.27 7.15 25.05
C GLY A 37 -24.91 7.76 23.69
N ALA A 38 -23.72 7.44 23.13
CA ALA A 38 -23.42 7.81 21.76
C ALA A 38 -24.47 7.19 20.85
N LEU A 39 -25.23 8.05 20.17
CA LEU A 39 -26.20 7.61 19.17
C LEU A 39 -25.50 6.69 18.18
N PRO A 40 -26.15 5.58 17.77
CA PRO A 40 -25.61 4.74 16.69
C PRO A 40 -25.30 5.66 15.53
N VAL A 41 -24.07 5.64 15.05
CA VAL A 41 -23.69 6.40 13.86
C VAL A 41 -24.63 5.91 12.75
N ASP A 42 -25.43 6.82 12.24
CA ASP A 42 -26.34 6.52 11.14
C ASP A 42 -25.50 6.12 9.92
N GLN A 43 -25.40 4.83 9.72
CA GLN A 43 -24.61 4.27 8.61
C GLN A 43 -25.15 4.68 7.23
N SER A 44 -26.39 5.20 7.15
CA SER A 44 -26.94 5.76 5.92
C SER A 44 -26.37 7.15 5.60
N GLN A 45 -25.81 7.83 6.61
CA GLN A 45 -25.11 9.12 6.49
C GLN A 45 -23.59 8.96 6.54
N GLU A 46 -23.08 7.77 6.59
CA GLU A 46 -21.65 7.48 6.46
C GLU A 46 -21.11 7.87 5.06
N LYS A 47 -21.34 9.10 4.68
CA LYS A 47 -20.49 9.79 3.73
C LYS A 47 -19.14 9.99 4.43
N HIS A 48 -18.30 8.94 4.37
CA HIS A 48 -16.89 9.05 4.72
C HIS A 48 -16.57 9.52 6.16
N ILE A 49 -17.30 9.03 7.17
CA ILE A 49 -17.00 9.28 8.59
C ILE A 49 -16.06 8.18 9.13
N ASP A 50 -15.06 7.80 8.41
CA ASP A 50 -13.97 7.07 9.03
C ASP A 50 -12.90 8.02 9.62
N GLY A 51 -13.19 9.32 9.64
CA GLY A 51 -12.24 10.36 10.05
C GLY A 51 -11.00 10.44 9.15
N TRP A 52 -10.95 9.59 8.10
CA TRP A 52 -9.83 9.45 7.20
C TRP A 52 -10.02 10.23 5.91
N TYR A 53 -11.25 10.64 5.60
CA TYR A 53 -11.58 11.32 4.36
C TYR A 53 -12.28 12.64 4.64
N ARG A 54 -11.84 13.70 3.97
CA ARG A 54 -12.66 14.89 3.79
C ARG A 54 -13.66 14.56 2.68
N ASP A 55 -14.91 15.00 2.85
CA ASP A 55 -15.84 15.03 1.73
C ASP A 55 -15.26 15.92 0.63
N VAL A 56 -14.73 15.29 -0.41
CA VAL A 56 -14.39 16.05 -1.61
C VAL A 56 -15.71 16.28 -2.33
N PRO A 57 -16.12 17.54 -2.51
CA PRO A 57 -17.36 17.84 -3.19
C PRO A 57 -17.37 17.16 -4.56
N VAL A 58 -18.38 16.33 -4.81
CA VAL A 58 -18.61 15.82 -6.15
C VAL A 58 -19.00 17.02 -7.02
N PRO A 59 -18.26 17.31 -8.10
CA PRO A 59 -18.63 18.42 -8.97
C PRO A 59 -20.08 18.27 -9.43
N PRO A 60 -20.83 19.37 -9.57
CA PRO A 60 -22.16 19.32 -10.15
C PRO A 60 -22.13 18.57 -11.48
N LYS A 61 -23.15 17.74 -11.73
CA LYS A 61 -23.23 16.91 -12.96
C LYS A 61 -23.10 17.71 -14.26
N ASP A 62 -23.44 19.00 -14.20
CA ASP A 62 -23.43 19.91 -15.35
C ASP A 62 -22.11 20.70 -15.49
N GLN A 63 -21.16 20.53 -14.56
CA GLN A 63 -19.87 21.18 -14.66
C GLN A 63 -19.00 20.45 -15.66
N LYS A 64 -18.65 21.11 -16.77
CA LYS A 64 -17.71 20.55 -17.74
C LYS A 64 -16.33 20.40 -17.07
N ALA A 65 -15.84 19.17 -17.02
CA ALA A 65 -14.52 18.88 -16.48
C ALA A 65 -13.43 19.67 -17.23
N ALA A 66 -12.47 20.23 -16.50
CA ALA A 66 -11.31 20.86 -17.12
C ALA A 66 -10.49 19.80 -17.86
N PRO A 67 -9.86 20.15 -18.99
CA PRO A 67 -9.07 19.20 -19.77
C PRO A 67 -7.89 18.68 -18.95
N ALA A 68 -7.49 17.44 -19.25
CA ALA A 68 -6.28 16.85 -18.67
C ALA A 68 -5.04 17.67 -19.05
N PRO A 69 -4.15 17.97 -18.11
CA PRO A 69 -2.87 18.56 -18.42
C PRO A 69 -1.98 17.56 -19.19
N ARG A 70 -1.18 18.08 -20.08
CA ARG A 70 -0.29 17.27 -20.91
C ARG A 70 0.90 16.75 -20.11
N HIS A 71 1.17 15.44 -20.21
CA HIS A 71 2.31 14.75 -19.58
C HIS A 71 2.41 15.03 -18.05
N ASP A 72 1.29 15.13 -17.39
CA ASP A 72 1.23 15.42 -15.96
C ASP A 72 0.26 14.51 -15.22
N LEU A 73 0.79 13.71 -14.31
CA LEU A 73 0.04 12.89 -13.35
C LEU A 73 0.10 13.45 -11.93
N SER A 74 0.82 14.57 -11.73
CA SER A 74 1.07 15.11 -10.40
C SER A 74 -0.22 15.41 -9.66
N GLY A 75 -0.21 15.13 -8.36
CA GLY A 75 -1.35 15.36 -7.47
C GLY A 75 -1.51 14.29 -6.42
N ILE A 76 -2.51 14.46 -5.59
CA ILE A 76 -2.95 13.47 -4.60
C ILE A 76 -4.24 12.84 -5.12
N TRP A 77 -4.26 11.53 -5.21
CA TRP A 77 -5.34 10.79 -5.84
C TRP A 77 -5.92 9.75 -4.90
N GLU A 78 -7.24 9.63 -4.89
CA GLU A 78 -7.96 8.59 -4.16
C GLU A 78 -8.91 7.82 -5.08
N PRO A 79 -9.27 6.55 -4.74
CA PRO A 79 -10.37 5.85 -5.40
C PRO A 79 -11.63 6.72 -5.45
N ALA A 80 -12.16 6.95 -6.65
CA ALA A 80 -13.25 7.91 -6.86
C ALA A 80 -14.56 7.53 -6.16
N ALA A 81 -14.79 6.24 -5.93
CA ALA A 81 -15.96 5.71 -5.24
C ALA A 81 -15.69 5.43 -3.75
N GLY A 82 -14.49 5.79 -3.26
CA GLY A 82 -14.04 5.47 -1.92
C GLY A 82 -13.43 4.07 -1.81
N TRP A 83 -12.72 3.81 -0.73
CA TRP A 83 -11.99 2.58 -0.52
C TRP A 83 -12.90 1.36 -0.25
N ARG A 84 -14.12 1.59 0.25
CA ARG A 84 -15.10 0.53 0.57
C ARG A 84 -15.55 -0.25 -0.64
N ASP A 85 -15.53 0.39 -1.81
CA ASP A 85 -15.96 -0.25 -3.05
C ASP A 85 -14.96 -1.29 -3.56
N GLY A 86 -13.85 -1.45 -2.82
CA GLY A 86 -12.88 -2.51 -2.98
C GLY A 86 -12.29 -2.56 -4.39
N VAL A 87 -11.07 -2.09 -4.54
CA VAL A 87 -10.38 -2.10 -5.84
C VAL A 87 -10.50 -3.44 -6.54
N GLN A 88 -10.51 -4.53 -5.76
CA GLN A 88 -10.63 -5.90 -6.29
C GLN A 88 -12.02 -6.28 -6.76
N PHE A 89 -13.07 -5.76 -6.12
CA PHE A 89 -14.45 -6.08 -6.50
C PHE A 89 -14.93 -5.26 -7.69
N LEU A 90 -14.64 -3.96 -7.70
CA LEU A 90 -15.16 -3.04 -8.71
C LEU A 90 -14.19 -2.74 -9.83
N GLY A 91 -12.89 -2.75 -9.55
CA GLY A 91 -11.84 -2.47 -10.52
C GLY A 91 -11.53 -3.67 -11.43
N ALA A 92 -11.63 -4.89 -10.93
CA ALA A 92 -11.31 -6.11 -11.67
C ALA A 92 -12.53 -6.62 -12.46
N LYS A 93 -12.90 -5.94 -13.52
CA LYS A 93 -14.08 -6.29 -14.34
C LYS A 93 -14.01 -7.68 -14.97
N GLU A 94 -12.81 -8.14 -15.33
CA GLU A 94 -12.61 -9.44 -15.99
C GLU A 94 -12.62 -10.58 -14.98
N TYR A 95 -11.93 -10.41 -13.86
CA TYR A 95 -11.79 -11.43 -12.83
C TYR A 95 -11.97 -10.86 -11.43
N PRO A 96 -13.15 -10.37 -11.08
CA PRO A 96 -13.44 -9.91 -9.73
C PRO A 96 -13.26 -11.05 -8.71
N SER A 97 -13.03 -10.68 -7.46
CA SER A 97 -12.88 -11.65 -6.37
C SER A 97 -14.21 -12.13 -5.80
N ASP A 98 -15.17 -12.43 -6.68
CA ASP A 98 -16.55 -12.80 -6.34
C ASP A 98 -16.78 -14.33 -6.22
N GLY A 99 -15.72 -15.12 -6.42
CA GLY A 99 -15.78 -16.58 -6.40
C GLY A 99 -16.45 -17.23 -7.59
N LYS A 100 -16.97 -16.47 -8.53
CA LYS A 100 -17.65 -16.96 -9.75
C LYS A 100 -16.71 -16.96 -10.95
N HIS A 101 -15.73 -16.06 -10.95
CA HIS A 101 -14.76 -15.89 -12.01
C HIS A 101 -13.43 -16.53 -11.63
N ILE A 102 -13.16 -17.71 -12.20
CA ILE A 102 -11.91 -18.43 -11.96
C ILE A 102 -10.84 -17.89 -12.91
N LEU A 103 -9.71 -17.48 -12.35
CA LEU A 103 -8.54 -17.05 -13.12
C LEU A 103 -8.01 -18.18 -14.01
N PRO A 104 -7.40 -17.84 -15.15
CA PRO A 104 -6.79 -18.82 -16.07
C PRO A 104 -5.48 -19.37 -15.50
N PHE A 105 -5.56 -20.07 -14.38
CA PHE A 105 -4.37 -20.65 -13.72
C PHE A 105 -3.68 -21.70 -14.60
N THR A 106 -2.36 -21.78 -14.48
CA THR A 106 -1.63 -23.01 -14.79
C THR A 106 -1.86 -24.04 -13.66
N PRO A 107 -1.51 -25.33 -13.85
CA PRO A 107 -1.56 -26.30 -12.75
C PRO A 107 -0.74 -25.86 -11.52
N LEU A 108 0.39 -25.18 -11.74
CA LEU A 108 1.22 -24.63 -10.67
C LEU A 108 0.52 -23.45 -9.96
N GLY A 109 -0.05 -22.53 -10.73
CA GLY A 109 -0.79 -21.40 -10.19
C GLY A 109 -2.00 -21.83 -9.36
N GLU A 110 -2.74 -22.83 -9.84
CA GLU A 110 -3.88 -23.39 -9.10
C GLU A 110 -3.45 -24.07 -7.80
N LYS A 111 -2.34 -24.82 -7.84
CA LYS A 111 -1.76 -25.43 -6.64
C LYS A 111 -1.32 -24.38 -5.63
N ALA A 112 -0.63 -23.32 -6.08
CA ALA A 112 -0.19 -22.23 -5.23
C ALA A 112 -1.39 -21.47 -4.62
N PHE A 113 -2.41 -21.16 -5.44
CA PHE A 113 -3.65 -20.51 -4.96
C PHE A 113 -4.35 -21.32 -3.87
N LYS A 114 -4.47 -22.65 -4.06
CA LYS A 114 -5.08 -23.55 -3.05
C LYS A 114 -4.26 -23.68 -1.76
N ALA A 115 -2.96 -23.40 -1.79
CA ALA A 115 -2.10 -23.41 -0.61
C ALA A 115 -2.22 -22.13 0.21
N ASN A 116 -2.65 -21.04 -0.40
CA ASN A 116 -2.86 -19.77 0.26
C ASN A 116 -4.16 -19.81 1.07
N LYS A 117 -4.09 -19.24 2.28
CA LYS A 117 -5.21 -19.17 3.25
C LYS A 117 -5.47 -17.71 3.55
N PRO A 118 -6.18 -16.99 2.68
CA PRO A 118 -6.44 -15.57 2.87
C PRO A 118 -7.44 -15.31 4.01
N GLY A 119 -7.34 -14.14 4.63
CA GLY A 119 -8.35 -13.65 5.56
C GLY A 119 -9.58 -13.03 4.88
N PHE A 120 -9.63 -13.06 3.52
CA PHE A 120 -10.70 -12.44 2.73
C PHE A 120 -11.06 -13.31 1.52
N GLY A 121 -12.27 -13.09 0.99
CA GLY A 121 -12.73 -13.72 -0.25
C GLY A 121 -13.40 -15.07 -0.01
N THR A 122 -13.58 -15.82 -1.11
CA THR A 122 -14.38 -17.06 -1.10
C THR A 122 -13.68 -18.24 -0.44
N THR A 123 -12.37 -18.15 -0.25
CA THR A 123 -11.54 -19.17 0.42
C THR A 123 -11.01 -18.66 1.75
N GLU A 124 -11.69 -17.67 2.33
CA GLU A 124 -11.29 -17.06 3.59
C GLU A 124 -11.19 -18.07 4.74
N VAL A 125 -10.20 -17.87 5.58
CA VAL A 125 -10.04 -18.58 6.85
C VAL A 125 -10.05 -17.58 7.99
N PRO A 126 -10.33 -18.04 9.24
CA PRO A 126 -10.14 -17.17 10.39
C PRO A 126 -8.74 -16.55 10.41
N ILE A 127 -8.64 -15.27 10.74
CA ILE A 127 -7.38 -14.50 10.67
C ILE A 127 -6.23 -15.16 11.43
N ALA A 128 -6.54 -15.87 12.53
CA ALA A 128 -5.55 -16.63 13.30
C ALA A 128 -4.96 -17.85 12.56
N LEU A 129 -5.56 -18.26 11.44
CA LEU A 129 -5.17 -19.43 10.65
C LEU A 129 -4.70 -19.06 9.25
N ASN A 130 -4.73 -17.79 8.90
CA ASN A 130 -4.27 -17.34 7.59
C ASN A 130 -2.75 -17.48 7.45
N ASN A 131 -2.25 -17.45 6.23
CA ASN A 131 -0.82 -17.46 5.94
C ASN A 131 -0.41 -16.29 5.04
N ASP A 132 -1.16 -15.20 5.11
CA ASP A 132 -0.87 -13.99 4.37
C ASP A 132 0.41 -13.35 4.90
N PRO A 133 1.44 -13.14 4.05
CA PRO A 133 2.68 -12.50 4.49
C PRO A 133 2.47 -11.07 5.02
N PHE A 134 1.46 -10.36 4.51
CA PHE A 134 1.15 -9.02 4.99
C PHE A 134 0.67 -9.00 6.45
N ASP A 135 0.00 -10.07 6.91
CA ASP A 135 -0.48 -10.16 8.29
C ASP A 135 0.62 -10.43 9.33
N ILE A 136 1.84 -10.69 8.87
CA ILE A 136 3.05 -10.72 9.72
C ILE A 136 3.96 -9.51 9.51
N CYS A 137 3.41 -8.44 8.94
CA CYS A 137 4.10 -7.21 8.60
C CYS A 137 5.26 -7.36 7.58
N ASP A 138 5.22 -8.37 6.71
CA ASP A 138 5.99 -8.30 5.49
C ASP A 138 5.45 -7.15 4.61
N PRO A 139 6.28 -6.47 3.83
CA PRO A 139 5.81 -5.43 2.94
C PRO A 139 4.69 -5.93 2.04
N ILE A 140 3.63 -5.12 1.88
CA ILE A 140 2.46 -5.49 1.08
C ILE A 140 2.83 -5.86 -0.36
N GLY A 141 3.90 -5.26 -0.89
CA GLY A 141 4.44 -5.52 -2.21
C GLY A 141 3.59 -4.99 -3.35
N PHE A 142 4.13 -5.14 -4.57
CA PHE A 142 3.47 -4.75 -5.80
C PHE A 142 3.12 -6.00 -6.63
N PRO A 143 1.95 -6.10 -7.25
CA PRO A 143 0.95 -5.05 -7.45
C PRO A 143 -0.09 -4.90 -6.31
N ARG A 144 0.01 -5.67 -5.26
CA ARG A 144 -0.99 -5.73 -4.21
C ARG A 144 -1.30 -4.38 -3.57
N ILE A 145 -0.30 -3.50 -3.42
CA ILE A 145 -0.51 -2.16 -2.85
C ILE A 145 -1.53 -1.33 -3.65
N GLU A 146 -1.70 -1.62 -4.94
CA GLU A 146 -2.69 -0.98 -5.81
C GLU A 146 -4.00 -1.76 -5.94
N LEU A 147 -3.99 -3.05 -5.60
CA LEU A 147 -5.14 -3.94 -5.69
C LEU A 147 -5.85 -4.14 -4.37
N PHE A 148 -5.12 -3.98 -3.26
CA PHE A 148 -5.65 -4.11 -1.92
C PHE A 148 -5.19 -2.93 -1.06
N ASN A 149 -6.13 -2.34 -0.31
CA ASN A 149 -5.87 -1.15 0.48
C ASN A 149 -5.31 0.04 -0.32
N LEU A 150 -5.67 0.15 -1.60
CA LEU A 150 -5.38 1.38 -2.32
C LEU A 150 -6.11 2.53 -1.64
N ARG A 151 -5.34 3.34 -0.95
CA ARG A 151 -5.76 4.58 -0.30
C ARG A 151 -5.32 5.75 -1.15
N ALA A 152 -5.21 6.91 -0.55
CA ALA A 152 -4.61 8.03 -1.23
C ALA A 152 -3.18 7.72 -1.67
N ILE A 153 -2.86 8.14 -2.87
CA ILE A 153 -1.50 8.15 -3.42
C ILE A 153 -1.12 9.58 -3.81
N GLN A 154 0.13 9.94 -3.59
CA GLN A 154 0.68 11.19 -4.11
C GLN A 154 1.64 10.89 -5.24
N ILE A 155 1.38 11.46 -6.41
CA ILE A 155 2.25 11.34 -7.57
C ILE A 155 3.05 12.63 -7.72
N LEU A 156 4.37 12.51 -7.74
CA LEU A 156 5.30 13.59 -8.04
C LEU A 156 6.10 13.23 -9.28
N GLN A 157 6.39 14.25 -10.09
CA GLN A 157 7.19 14.06 -11.30
C GLN A 157 8.45 14.88 -11.24
N THR A 158 9.57 14.25 -11.59
CA THR A 158 10.83 14.91 -11.87
C THR A 158 11.13 14.81 -13.37
N GLU A 159 12.25 15.33 -13.82
CA GLU A 159 12.70 15.16 -15.21
C GLU A 159 12.84 13.67 -15.59
N LYS A 160 13.39 12.84 -14.69
CA LYS A 160 13.77 11.45 -14.98
C LYS A 160 12.88 10.39 -14.36
N GLN A 161 12.02 10.75 -13.43
CA GLN A 161 11.24 9.81 -12.65
C GLN A 161 9.81 10.29 -12.39
N VAL A 162 8.91 9.33 -12.26
CA VAL A 162 7.65 9.48 -11.57
C VAL A 162 7.78 8.77 -10.22
N LEU A 163 7.44 9.46 -9.14
CA LEU A 163 7.45 8.94 -7.79
C LEU A 163 6.00 8.80 -7.31
N ILE A 164 5.62 7.62 -6.88
CA ILE A 164 4.29 7.36 -6.31
C ILE A 164 4.48 7.05 -4.83
N PHE A 165 3.97 7.94 -3.97
CA PHE A 165 3.92 7.74 -2.52
C PHE A 165 2.57 7.16 -2.16
N TYR A 166 2.57 6.09 -1.38
CA TYR A 166 1.37 5.39 -0.92
C TYR A 166 1.09 5.72 0.53
N GLN A 167 -0.15 6.03 0.85
CA GLN A 167 -0.58 6.18 2.24
C GLN A 167 -0.41 4.87 2.99
N ASN A 168 -0.79 3.75 2.34
CA ASN A 168 -0.57 2.43 2.91
C ASN A 168 0.93 2.15 3.01
N ASP A 169 1.36 1.70 4.20
CA ASP A 169 2.72 1.33 4.53
C ASP A 169 3.76 2.47 4.40
N ARG A 170 3.31 3.71 4.18
CA ARG A 170 4.16 4.92 4.01
C ARG A 170 5.32 4.69 3.06
N THR A 171 5.12 3.89 2.04
CA THR A 171 6.13 3.51 1.06
C THR A 171 6.04 4.32 -0.23
N PHE A 172 7.03 4.16 -1.08
CA PHE A 172 7.01 4.79 -2.39
C PHE A 172 7.61 3.89 -3.47
N ARG A 173 7.22 4.13 -4.72
CA ARG A 173 7.79 3.52 -5.91
C ARG A 173 8.45 4.60 -6.79
N SER A 174 9.60 4.25 -7.36
CA SER A 174 10.28 5.06 -8.38
C SER A 174 10.08 4.42 -9.75
N ILE A 175 9.55 5.17 -10.69
CA ILE A 175 9.34 4.76 -12.06
C ILE A 175 10.26 5.59 -12.94
N TRP A 176 11.21 4.96 -13.60
CA TRP A 176 12.15 5.65 -14.49
C TRP A 176 11.50 5.98 -15.83
N LYS A 177 11.57 7.24 -16.27
CA LYS A 177 11.02 7.70 -17.54
C LYS A 177 12.06 8.35 -18.47
N ASP A 178 13.32 8.02 -18.27
CA ASP A 178 14.45 8.55 -19.03
C ASP A 178 14.84 7.71 -20.26
N GLY A 179 13.98 6.77 -20.66
CA GLY A 179 14.18 5.92 -21.84
C GLY A 179 15.06 4.70 -21.62
N ARG A 180 15.50 4.45 -20.38
CA ARG A 180 16.28 3.26 -20.05
C ARG A 180 15.50 1.97 -20.28
N GLN A 181 16.24 0.89 -20.47
CA GLN A 181 15.71 -0.47 -20.47
C GLN A 181 15.81 -1.10 -19.09
N PHE A 182 15.15 -2.23 -18.89
CA PHE A 182 15.34 -3.03 -17.67
C PHE A 182 16.79 -3.46 -17.55
N PRO A 183 17.47 -3.18 -16.44
CA PRO A 183 18.83 -3.69 -16.21
C PRO A 183 18.77 -5.19 -16.02
N SER A 184 19.62 -5.95 -16.73
CA SER A 184 19.65 -7.42 -16.65
C SER A 184 20.00 -7.96 -15.26
N GLN A 185 20.80 -7.20 -14.49
CA GLN A 185 21.21 -7.57 -13.13
C GLN A 185 20.17 -7.19 -12.08
N ASP A 186 19.52 -6.04 -12.23
CA ASP A 186 18.55 -5.56 -11.21
C ASP A 186 17.25 -6.34 -11.20
N ILE A 187 16.91 -7.05 -12.27
CA ILE A 187 15.74 -7.94 -12.30
C ILE A 187 16.03 -9.26 -11.58
N SER A 188 17.30 -9.67 -11.46
CA SER A 188 17.70 -10.89 -10.77
C SER A 188 17.64 -10.79 -9.24
N GLU A 189 17.63 -9.58 -8.68
CA GLU A 189 17.42 -9.35 -7.25
C GLU A 189 15.94 -9.02 -7.00
N PRO A 190 15.14 -9.94 -6.43
CA PRO A 190 13.74 -9.69 -6.15
C PRO A 190 13.56 -8.52 -5.19
N ARG A 191 12.61 -7.64 -5.52
CA ARG A 191 12.23 -6.47 -4.71
C ARG A 191 10.74 -6.52 -4.40
N TRP A 192 10.36 -6.09 -3.23
CA TRP A 192 8.95 -6.03 -2.83
C TRP A 192 8.08 -5.23 -3.80
N TYR A 193 8.64 -4.15 -4.37
CA TYR A 193 7.94 -3.26 -5.31
C TYR A 193 8.51 -3.32 -6.74
N GLY A 194 9.42 -4.27 -6.99
CA GLY A 194 10.04 -4.47 -8.30
C GLY A 194 10.91 -3.32 -8.79
N TYR A 195 11.22 -3.36 -10.06
CA TYR A 195 11.88 -2.29 -10.82
C TYR A 195 10.92 -1.80 -11.89
N SER A 196 10.69 -0.49 -11.97
CA SER A 196 9.69 0.10 -12.85
C SER A 196 10.31 1.06 -13.84
N ILE A 197 9.92 0.92 -15.11
CA ILE A 197 10.21 1.88 -16.19
C ILE A 197 8.91 2.34 -16.81
N GLY A 198 8.86 3.58 -17.28
CA GLY A 198 7.64 4.13 -17.85
C GLY A 198 7.92 5.11 -18.99
N LYS A 199 6.90 5.30 -19.81
CA LYS A 199 6.92 6.26 -20.90
C LYS A 199 5.53 6.83 -21.16
N TRP A 200 5.49 8.04 -21.67
CA TRP A 200 4.28 8.61 -22.22
C TRP A 200 3.98 7.94 -23.56
N GLU A 201 2.78 7.42 -23.71
CA GLU A 201 2.27 6.86 -24.97
C GLU A 201 1.60 7.94 -25.80
N ASP A 202 0.91 8.86 -25.13
CA ASP A 202 0.29 10.06 -25.70
C ASP A 202 0.34 11.20 -24.67
N ASP A 203 -0.39 12.30 -24.92
CA ASP A 203 -0.38 13.49 -24.06
C ASP A 203 -0.93 13.25 -22.65
N THR A 204 -1.76 12.22 -22.45
CA THR A 204 -2.50 11.97 -21.20
C THR A 204 -2.34 10.55 -20.67
N THR A 205 -1.68 9.66 -21.41
CA THR A 205 -1.49 8.24 -21.02
C THR A 205 -0.02 7.94 -20.75
N PHE A 206 0.27 7.57 -19.50
CA PHE A 206 1.59 7.10 -19.09
C PHE A 206 1.56 5.59 -18.87
N VAL A 207 2.42 4.85 -19.57
CA VAL A 207 2.50 3.39 -19.49
C VAL A 207 3.73 3.00 -18.69
N VAL A 208 3.54 2.12 -17.71
CA VAL A 208 4.59 1.62 -16.83
C VAL A 208 4.70 0.11 -16.98
N GLN A 209 5.91 -0.38 -16.99
CA GLN A 209 6.21 -1.80 -16.89
C GLN A 209 7.06 -2.05 -15.65
N THR A 210 6.69 -3.07 -14.88
CA THR A 210 7.37 -3.48 -13.65
C THR A 210 7.73 -4.95 -13.71
N ALA A 211 8.95 -5.28 -13.26
CA ALA A 211 9.48 -6.65 -13.19
C ALA A 211 10.42 -6.79 -11.98
N GLY A 212 10.94 -8.01 -11.72
CA GLY A 212 11.83 -8.29 -10.60
C GLY A 212 11.12 -8.24 -9.26
N LEU A 213 9.93 -8.80 -9.20
CA LEU A 213 9.05 -8.80 -8.02
C LEU A 213 9.33 -10.00 -7.12
N ASP A 214 9.27 -9.80 -5.81
CA ASP A 214 9.45 -10.86 -4.82
C ASP A 214 8.22 -11.76 -4.74
N ALA A 215 8.38 -13.04 -5.10
CA ALA A 215 7.30 -14.01 -5.16
C ALA A 215 6.69 -14.40 -3.80
N ARG A 216 7.22 -13.88 -2.68
CA ARG A 216 6.62 -14.08 -1.36
C ARG A 216 5.32 -13.29 -1.18
N THR A 217 5.13 -12.21 -1.94
CA THR A 217 3.88 -11.44 -1.88
C THR A 217 2.76 -12.12 -2.67
N TRP A 218 1.53 -11.69 -2.42
CA TRP A 218 0.38 -12.07 -3.23
C TRP A 218 0.01 -10.94 -4.18
N ILE A 219 -0.70 -11.26 -5.26
CA ILE A 219 -1.23 -10.23 -6.16
C ILE A 219 -2.28 -9.38 -5.44
N ASP A 220 -3.09 -10.01 -4.58
CA ASP A 220 -4.21 -9.37 -3.89
C ASP A 220 -4.51 -10.01 -2.52
N ASN A 221 -5.56 -9.55 -1.83
CA ASN A 221 -5.93 -10.04 -0.51
C ASN A 221 -6.73 -11.34 -0.51
N VAL A 222 -7.09 -11.87 -1.68
CA VAL A 222 -7.77 -13.16 -1.79
C VAL A 222 -6.81 -14.31 -2.09
N GLY A 223 -5.51 -14.05 -1.98
CA GLY A 223 -4.46 -15.07 -2.06
C GLY A 223 -4.06 -15.46 -3.47
N ARG A 224 -4.30 -14.62 -4.49
CA ARG A 224 -3.84 -14.90 -5.85
C ARG A 224 -2.32 -14.87 -5.92
N PRO A 225 -1.67 -15.99 -6.33
CA PRO A 225 -0.21 -16.09 -6.32
C PRO A 225 0.43 -15.40 -7.52
N HIS A 226 1.73 -15.15 -7.39
CA HIS A 226 2.58 -14.86 -8.54
C HIS A 226 3.95 -15.52 -8.39
N SER A 227 4.71 -15.54 -9.47
CA SER A 227 6.08 -16.05 -9.51
C SER A 227 7.09 -14.90 -9.65
N GLY A 228 8.38 -15.24 -9.66
CA GLY A 228 9.44 -14.29 -10.00
C GLY A 228 9.41 -13.80 -11.46
N ASP A 229 8.67 -14.51 -12.34
CA ASP A 229 8.51 -14.13 -13.75
C ASP A 229 7.40 -13.08 -13.96
N LEU A 230 6.72 -12.68 -12.87
CA LEU A 230 5.66 -11.67 -12.94
C LEU A 230 6.17 -10.39 -13.59
N ARG A 231 5.41 -9.95 -14.58
CA ARG A 231 5.46 -8.60 -15.14
C ARG A 231 4.11 -7.94 -14.98
N VAL A 232 4.14 -6.67 -14.65
CA VAL A 232 2.93 -5.87 -14.52
C VAL A 232 3.01 -4.71 -15.48
N GLU A 233 1.96 -4.49 -16.26
CA GLU A 233 1.78 -3.27 -17.03
C GLU A 233 0.69 -2.43 -16.39
N GLU A 234 1.00 -1.17 -16.13
CA GLU A 234 0.07 -0.16 -15.64
C GLU A 234 -0.13 0.91 -16.72
N ARG A 235 -1.34 1.36 -16.85
CA ARG A 235 -1.71 2.46 -17.75
C ARG A 235 -2.43 3.53 -16.93
N PHE A 236 -1.77 4.62 -16.68
CA PHE A 236 -2.32 5.81 -16.04
C PHE A 236 -2.84 6.73 -17.13
N HIS A 237 -4.16 6.80 -17.30
CA HIS A 237 -4.80 7.67 -18.27
C HIS A 237 -5.51 8.81 -17.56
N ARG A 238 -5.00 10.02 -17.69
CA ARG A 238 -5.63 11.21 -17.12
C ARG A 238 -6.74 11.69 -18.05
N VAL A 239 -7.97 11.32 -17.70
CA VAL A 239 -9.18 11.59 -18.50
C VAL A 239 -9.55 13.08 -18.48
N SER A 240 -9.34 13.72 -17.33
CA SER A 240 -9.59 15.15 -17.11
C SER A 240 -8.62 15.71 -16.08
N HIS A 241 -8.74 16.98 -15.76
CA HIS A 241 -7.97 17.56 -14.67
C HIS A 241 -8.12 16.77 -13.36
N ASP A 242 -9.34 16.31 -13.05
CA ASP A 242 -9.68 15.74 -11.74
C ASP A 242 -9.83 14.21 -11.74
N ILE A 243 -9.72 13.55 -12.89
CA ILE A 243 -9.92 12.10 -13.01
C ILE A 243 -8.72 11.45 -13.69
N LEU A 244 -8.17 10.45 -12.99
CA LEU A 244 -7.13 9.55 -13.46
C LEU A 244 -7.68 8.13 -13.47
N GLU A 245 -7.59 7.43 -14.60
CA GLU A 245 -7.95 6.01 -14.70
C GLU A 245 -6.71 5.14 -14.66
N LEU A 246 -6.77 4.08 -13.85
CA LEU A 246 -5.72 3.06 -13.77
C LEU A 246 -6.20 1.76 -14.38
N THR A 247 -5.47 1.24 -15.37
CA THR A 247 -5.58 -0.13 -15.86
C THR A 247 -4.33 -0.88 -15.47
N LEU A 248 -4.49 -2.09 -14.90
CA LEU A 248 -3.38 -2.91 -14.43
C LEU A 248 -3.52 -4.31 -15.00
N THR A 249 -2.50 -4.76 -15.74
CA THR A 249 -2.44 -6.06 -16.40
C THR A 249 -1.37 -6.93 -15.76
N ILE A 250 -1.76 -8.14 -15.40
CA ILE A 250 -0.90 -9.19 -14.85
C ILE A 250 -0.42 -10.10 -15.98
N ILE A 251 0.88 -10.32 -16.05
CA ILE A 251 1.54 -11.16 -17.04
C ILE A 251 2.51 -12.08 -16.28
N ASP A 252 2.08 -13.29 -16.01
CA ASP A 252 2.91 -14.28 -15.30
C ASP A 252 2.66 -15.67 -15.92
N PRO A 253 3.45 -16.06 -16.92
CA PRO A 253 3.24 -17.32 -17.66
C PRO A 253 3.47 -18.57 -16.79
N THR A 254 4.14 -18.43 -15.65
CA THR A 254 4.35 -19.51 -14.70
C THR A 254 3.07 -19.80 -13.90
N MET A 255 2.30 -18.77 -13.54
CA MET A 255 1.08 -18.90 -12.74
C MET A 255 -0.21 -18.85 -13.55
N TYR A 256 -0.21 -18.19 -14.71
CA TYR A 256 -1.40 -17.96 -15.53
C TYR A 256 -1.16 -18.32 -16.98
N THR A 257 -2.15 -18.95 -17.61
CA THR A 257 -2.06 -19.40 -19.02
C THR A 257 -2.21 -18.25 -20.03
N LYS A 258 -2.67 -17.10 -19.59
CA LYS A 258 -2.77 -15.84 -20.37
C LYS A 258 -2.68 -14.62 -19.48
N PRO A 259 -2.28 -13.45 -20.00
CA PRO A 259 -2.42 -12.18 -19.30
C PRO A 259 -3.89 -11.89 -18.93
N TRP A 260 -4.08 -11.13 -17.84
CA TRP A 260 -5.41 -10.72 -17.39
C TRP A 260 -5.38 -9.34 -16.72
N ASN A 261 -6.49 -8.62 -16.79
CA ASN A 261 -6.62 -7.29 -16.19
C ASN A 261 -7.08 -7.41 -14.73
N ALA A 262 -6.20 -7.00 -13.81
CA ALA A 262 -6.53 -6.88 -12.40
C ALA A 262 -7.33 -5.59 -12.10
N LEU A 263 -7.09 -4.53 -12.88
CA LEU A 263 -7.89 -3.31 -12.90
C LEU A 263 -8.23 -2.94 -14.33
N SER A 264 -9.43 -2.40 -14.55
CA SER A 264 -9.88 -1.95 -15.87
C SER A 264 -10.44 -0.53 -15.76
N LYS A 265 -9.64 0.48 -16.10
CA LYS A 265 -10.02 1.90 -16.02
C LYS A 265 -10.58 2.27 -14.65
N PHE A 266 -9.87 1.86 -13.61
CA PHE A 266 -10.26 2.14 -12.23
C PHE A 266 -10.11 3.64 -11.96
N PRO A 267 -11.20 4.35 -11.60
CA PRO A 267 -11.16 5.80 -11.50
C PRO A 267 -10.56 6.25 -10.16
N LEU A 268 -9.60 7.14 -10.25
CA LEU A 268 -9.04 7.89 -9.13
C LEU A 268 -9.45 9.36 -9.28
N ARG A 269 -9.73 10.02 -8.17
CA ARG A 269 -10.10 11.44 -8.11
C ARG A 269 -8.99 12.27 -7.49
N LEU A 270 -8.72 13.42 -8.09
CA LEU A 270 -7.79 14.40 -7.55
C LEU A 270 -8.33 14.98 -6.24
N GLN A 271 -7.47 15.02 -5.25
CA GLN A 271 -7.73 15.58 -3.93
C GLN A 271 -7.19 17.00 -3.82
N PRO A 272 -7.68 17.83 -2.89
CA PRO A 272 -7.09 19.14 -2.58
C PRO A 272 -5.60 19.04 -2.26
N ALA A 273 -4.84 20.09 -2.58
CA ALA A 273 -3.39 20.10 -2.37
C ALA A 273 -2.97 20.01 -0.89
N ASP A 274 -3.87 20.36 0.02
CA ASP A 274 -3.68 20.26 1.48
C ASP A 274 -4.19 18.93 2.07
N PHE A 275 -4.53 17.96 1.23
CA PHE A 275 -4.93 16.63 1.68
C PHE A 275 -3.77 15.93 2.38
N ASP A 276 -4.02 15.44 3.59
CA ASP A 276 -3.02 14.76 4.39
C ASP A 276 -2.99 13.26 4.09
N LEU A 277 -1.86 12.78 3.59
CA LEU A 277 -1.56 11.35 3.47
C LEU A 277 -1.24 10.80 4.86
N ARG A 278 -2.27 10.47 5.63
CA ARG A 278 -2.14 9.99 7.01
C ARG A 278 -1.26 8.76 7.10
N GLU A 279 -0.73 8.54 8.30
CA GLU A 279 0.09 7.37 8.58
C GLU A 279 -0.76 6.10 8.65
N MET A 280 -0.33 5.08 7.94
CA MET A 280 -0.91 3.75 7.96
C MET A 280 0.23 2.73 7.84
N LEU A 281 0.60 2.13 8.97
CA LEU A 281 1.75 1.24 9.08
C LEU A 281 1.35 -0.09 9.73
N CYS A 282 2.00 -1.16 9.35
CA CYS A 282 1.98 -2.40 10.12
C CYS A 282 2.96 -2.28 11.29
N SER A 283 2.54 -2.67 12.49
CA SER A 283 3.37 -2.67 13.70
C SER A 283 3.81 -4.09 14.05
N PRO A 284 5.09 -4.48 13.80
CA PRO A 284 5.55 -5.83 14.12
C PRO A 284 5.43 -6.22 15.60
N SER A 285 5.51 -5.24 16.51
CA SER A 285 5.35 -5.49 17.94
C SER A 285 3.91 -5.82 18.32
N GLU A 286 2.94 -5.16 17.72
CA GLU A 286 1.51 -5.44 17.93
C GLU A 286 1.14 -6.77 17.29
N GLN A 287 1.66 -7.05 16.10
CA GLN A 287 1.48 -8.33 15.44
C GLN A 287 2.05 -9.50 16.27
N ALA A 288 3.24 -9.34 16.85
CA ALA A 288 3.83 -10.36 17.70
C ALA A 288 2.99 -10.64 18.95
N GLU A 289 2.37 -9.60 19.53
CA GLU A 289 1.47 -9.77 20.69
C GLU A 289 0.16 -10.44 20.27
N PHE A 290 -0.42 -10.08 19.12
CA PHE A 290 -1.58 -10.77 18.56
C PHE A 290 -1.29 -12.25 18.33
N ASP A 291 -0.16 -12.59 17.74
CA ASP A 291 0.24 -13.98 17.51
C ASP A 291 0.32 -14.77 18.81
N LYS A 292 0.90 -14.19 19.83
CA LYS A 292 1.05 -14.84 21.13
C LYS A 292 -0.29 -15.09 21.81
N GLN A 293 -1.19 -14.11 21.76
CA GLN A 293 -2.46 -14.17 22.49
C GLN A 293 -3.56 -14.88 21.71
N VAL A 294 -3.55 -14.82 20.39
CA VAL A 294 -4.67 -15.26 19.53
C VAL A 294 -4.24 -16.37 18.58
N SER A 295 -3.26 -16.13 17.70
CA SER A 295 -2.97 -17.06 16.60
C SER A 295 -2.40 -18.39 17.09
N ARG A 296 -1.41 -18.38 17.97
CA ARG A 296 -0.80 -19.61 18.52
C ARG A 296 -1.77 -20.47 19.31
N PRO A 297 -2.62 -19.93 20.22
CA PRO A 297 -3.65 -20.72 20.88
C PRO A 297 -4.66 -21.32 19.90
N ALA A 298 -5.13 -20.54 18.92
CA ALA A 298 -6.10 -21.02 17.93
C ALA A 298 -5.53 -22.17 17.06
N ILE A 299 -4.27 -22.06 16.64
CA ILE A 299 -3.57 -23.13 15.90
C ILE A 299 -3.40 -24.38 16.76
N ALA A 300 -3.06 -24.22 18.04
CA ALA A 300 -2.93 -25.34 18.97
C ALA A 300 -4.24 -26.10 19.17
N ASP A 301 -5.37 -25.38 19.25
CA ASP A 301 -6.69 -25.98 19.43
C ASP A 301 -7.23 -26.63 18.14
N SER A 302 -6.88 -26.09 16.97
CA SER A 302 -7.25 -26.69 15.67
C SER A 302 -6.58 -28.04 15.41
N LYS A 303 -5.42 -28.30 16.01
CA LYS A 303 -4.69 -29.58 15.91
C LYS A 303 -5.22 -30.67 16.85
N LYS A 304 -6.11 -30.31 17.78
CA LYS A 304 -6.73 -31.26 18.72
C LYS A 304 -8.06 -31.84 18.21
N LYS A 305 -8.60 -31.25 17.15
CA LYS A 305 -9.80 -31.68 16.43
C LYS A 305 -9.42 -32.52 15.21
#